data_670cf70eb957902d8730151d37ddd56a
#
_entry.id   670cf70eb957902d8730151d37ddd56a
#
_cell.length_a   1.000
_cell.length_b   1.000
_cell.length_c   1.000
_cell.angle_alpha   90.00
_cell.angle_beta   90.00
_cell.angle_gamma   90.00
#
_symmetry.space_group_name_H-M   'P 1'
#
loop_
_entity.id
_entity.type
_entity.pdbx_description
1 polymer ?
#
loop_
_entity_poly.entity_id
_entity_poly.type
_entity_poly.pdbx_seq_one_letter_code
_entity_poly.pdbx_strand_id
1 'polypeptide(L)'
;MNRYKNGKIFSLFLMCGILGACDKFEAIPLEYKSTPLEEAQEEVLNTIDPAWELELMETNGYVMAFKDKKYDKLFTRTLGWNGGDGVLTTLLPDGNAFWSFNDSFYGVVEGETRARKDCSFPRNSIMVQTPGDEEENLVWLADFVQTTTPEAPRYYQARTHIRHPKASLSDDKIQEGEIDQDWLYWAGDATVCNNKLQVLWNGVDNTNPDALMRHEGICLATYSLEGTPGDDNYMKLISADHHFNDVDIYGYGSTLWEDEDGHIYLYGSYNNYDMIVARTARHDLTSPWEYYVGDEQGNFSWQNTYPTEEEVKRSRIQETDCSMPWVFKKGDTYYMLAQAKWFGREMYIFRSDKPYGPFVDCKRLFGFSDFLDKLGDQTYQNLYMINLHPHLSRNGEL
;
A
#
# COMPACT_ATOMS: atom_id res chain seq x y z
N MET A 1 -7.10 4.26 22.34
CA MET A 1 -6.83 4.74 23.70
C MET A 1 -6.48 3.56 24.60
N ASN A 2 -5.21 3.44 24.98
CA ASN A 2 -4.66 2.47 25.95
C ASN A 2 -4.93 0.97 25.70
N ARG A 3 -4.22 0.36 24.78
CA ARG A 3 -3.91 -1.08 24.82
C ARG A 3 -2.52 -1.37 24.22
N TYR A 4 -1.48 -0.75 24.75
CA TYR A 4 -0.10 -1.18 24.51
C TYR A 4 0.56 -1.49 25.84
N LYS A 5 0.27 -2.68 26.36
CA LYS A 5 1.00 -3.27 27.47
C LYS A 5 1.28 -4.73 27.15
N ASN A 6 2.17 -4.99 26.22
CA ASN A 6 2.96 -6.22 26.23
C ASN A 6 4.21 -5.98 25.36
N GLY A 7 5.21 -5.39 26.01
CA GLY A 7 6.42 -4.91 25.36
C GLY A 7 7.47 -5.98 25.01
N LYS A 8 7.13 -7.27 24.97
CA LYS A 8 8.15 -8.31 24.80
C LYS A 8 8.44 -8.70 23.34
N ILE A 9 7.41 -8.87 22.51
CA ILE A 9 7.60 -9.26 21.11
C ILE A 9 8.22 -8.10 20.29
N PHE A 10 7.84 -6.91 20.62
CA PHE A 10 8.41 -5.71 20.04
C PHE A 10 9.91 -5.52 20.30
N SER A 11 10.42 -6.09 21.39
CA SER A 11 11.87 -6.06 21.69
C SER A 11 12.69 -6.83 20.66
N LEU A 12 12.13 -7.86 20.03
CA LEU A 12 12.87 -8.68 19.06
C LEU A 12 13.14 -7.91 17.76
N PHE A 13 12.17 -7.21 17.22
CA PHE A 13 12.36 -6.37 16.03
C PHE A 13 13.38 -5.25 16.26
N LEU A 14 13.38 -4.64 17.42
CA LEU A 14 14.35 -3.61 17.80
C LEU A 14 15.74 -4.18 18.08
N MET A 15 15.79 -5.40 18.61
CA MET A 15 17.08 -6.07 18.95
C MET A 15 17.95 -6.26 17.72
N CYS A 16 17.36 -6.63 16.61
CA CYS A 16 18.13 -7.04 15.44
C CYS A 16 18.69 -5.85 14.64
N GLY A 17 18.04 -4.70 14.67
CA GLY A 17 18.49 -3.49 13.97
C GLY A 17 19.73 -2.81 14.59
N ILE A 18 20.10 -3.17 15.82
CA ILE A 18 21.17 -2.46 16.57
C ILE A 18 22.52 -3.18 16.52
N LEU A 19 22.54 -4.46 16.22
CA LEU A 19 23.77 -5.27 16.26
C LEU A 19 24.74 -5.09 15.07
N GLY A 20 24.43 -4.24 14.12
CA GLY A 20 25.25 -4.04 12.93
C GLY A 20 25.71 -2.62 12.63
N ALA A 21 25.45 -1.65 13.51
CA ALA A 21 25.85 -0.26 13.29
C ALA A 21 27.31 -0.03 13.67
N CYS A 22 28.16 0.13 12.67
CA CYS A 22 29.52 0.61 12.83
C CYS A 22 29.57 2.11 13.13
N ASP A 23 30.19 2.44 14.24
CA ASP A 23 31.12 3.53 14.53
C ASP A 23 30.79 5.01 14.29
N LYS A 24 29.56 5.47 14.17
CA LYS A 24 29.30 6.93 14.17
C LYS A 24 28.14 7.43 15.01
N PHE A 25 27.44 6.59 15.71
CA PHE A 25 26.47 7.02 16.72
C PHE A 25 26.88 6.45 18.08
N GLU A 26 27.04 7.32 19.07
CA GLU A 26 27.14 6.87 20.45
C GLU A 26 25.90 5.99 20.72
N ALA A 27 26.14 4.71 20.90
CA ALA A 27 25.12 3.76 21.24
C ALA A 27 24.47 4.26 22.54
N ILE A 28 23.18 4.55 22.50
CA ILE A 28 22.38 4.69 23.73
C ILE A 28 22.60 3.37 24.48
N PRO A 29 23.19 3.37 25.68
CA PRO A 29 23.40 2.16 26.44
C PRO A 29 22.05 1.66 26.92
N LEU A 30 21.39 0.86 26.10
CA LEU A 30 20.37 -0.05 26.56
C LEU A 30 21.12 -1.15 27.32
N GLU A 31 20.87 -1.31 28.61
CA GLU A 31 21.27 -2.53 29.33
C GLU A 31 20.52 -3.71 28.71
N TYR A 32 21.13 -4.28 27.70
CA TYR A 32 20.65 -5.46 27.03
C TYR A 32 21.02 -6.69 27.86
N LYS A 33 20.06 -7.34 28.46
CA LYS A 33 20.14 -8.79 28.65
C LYS A 33 19.96 -9.40 27.26
N SER A 34 21.04 -9.75 26.61
CA SER A 34 21.01 -10.48 25.33
C SER A 34 20.42 -11.85 25.62
N THR A 35 19.11 -12.00 25.40
CA THR A 35 18.51 -13.32 25.24
C THR A 35 19.15 -13.92 23.99
N PRO A 36 19.70 -15.13 24.01
CA PRO A 36 20.18 -15.79 22.82
C PRO A 36 19.12 -15.74 21.73
N LEU A 37 19.53 -15.54 20.46
CA LEU A 37 18.59 -15.38 19.33
C LEU A 37 17.62 -16.57 19.24
N GLU A 38 18.10 -17.79 19.51
CA GLU A 38 17.29 -19.01 19.53
C GLU A 38 16.19 -18.99 20.58
N GLU A 39 16.49 -18.51 21.82
CA GLU A 39 15.48 -18.38 22.87
C GLU A 39 14.43 -17.31 22.52
N ALA A 40 14.86 -16.21 21.91
CA ALA A 40 13.95 -15.15 21.46
C ALA A 40 13.03 -15.62 20.33
N GLN A 41 13.55 -16.43 19.40
CA GLN A 41 12.75 -17.04 18.34
C GLN A 41 11.74 -18.06 18.92
N GLU A 42 12.16 -18.88 19.87
CA GLU A 42 11.26 -19.82 20.55
C GLU A 42 10.15 -19.09 21.33
N GLU A 43 10.47 -17.98 22.00
CA GLU A 43 9.46 -17.15 22.66
C GLU A 43 8.43 -16.64 21.67
N VAL A 44 8.84 -16.12 20.49
CA VAL A 44 7.92 -15.67 19.43
C VAL A 44 7.05 -16.82 18.95
N LEU A 45 7.63 -17.96 18.59
CA LEU A 45 6.88 -19.12 18.11
C LEU A 45 5.81 -19.60 19.11
N ASN A 46 6.11 -19.53 20.40
CA ASN A 46 5.19 -19.90 21.47
C ASN A 46 4.03 -18.91 21.67
N THR A 47 4.11 -17.71 21.08
CA THR A 47 3.03 -16.71 21.15
C THR A 47 2.08 -16.75 19.96
N ILE A 48 2.42 -17.51 18.91
CA ILE A 48 1.59 -17.64 17.72
C ILE A 48 0.40 -18.55 18.03
N ASP A 49 -0.81 -18.00 17.86
CA ASP A 49 -2.02 -18.80 17.91
C ASP A 49 -2.09 -19.73 16.69
N PRO A 50 -2.20 -21.05 16.87
CA PRO A 50 -2.36 -21.98 15.76
C PRO A 50 -3.53 -21.66 14.81
N ALA A 51 -4.57 -20.97 15.31
CA ALA A 51 -5.69 -20.53 14.51
C ALA A 51 -5.34 -19.46 13.45
N TRP A 52 -4.18 -18.84 13.53
CA TRP A 52 -3.71 -17.88 12.51
C TRP A 52 -3.17 -18.56 11.25
N GLU A 53 -2.93 -19.88 11.28
CA GLU A 53 -2.41 -20.65 10.14
C GLU A 53 -1.12 -20.08 9.54
N LEU A 54 -0.21 -19.59 10.38
CA LEU A 54 1.06 -19.04 9.94
C LEU A 54 2.07 -20.14 9.63
N GLU A 55 2.79 -19.97 8.53
CA GLU A 55 3.89 -20.84 8.14
C GLU A 55 5.21 -20.05 8.13
N LEU A 56 6.19 -20.48 8.93
CA LEU A 56 7.49 -19.85 8.96
C LEU A 56 8.19 -19.96 7.60
N MET A 57 8.58 -18.84 7.05
CA MET A 57 9.21 -18.71 5.75
C MET A 57 10.71 -18.48 5.84
N GLU A 58 11.13 -17.46 6.56
CA GLU A 58 12.52 -17.11 6.76
C GLU A 58 12.75 -16.66 8.20
N THR A 59 13.85 -17.08 8.77
CA THR A 59 14.38 -16.50 10.01
C THR A 59 15.84 -16.12 9.83
N ASN A 60 16.21 -14.96 10.30
CA ASN A 60 17.58 -14.47 10.28
C ASN A 60 17.85 -13.61 11.53
N GLY A 61 19.01 -12.92 11.60
CA GLY A 61 19.35 -12.06 12.75
C GLY A 61 18.46 -10.83 12.94
N TYR A 62 17.50 -10.57 12.06
CA TYR A 62 16.68 -9.36 12.07
C TYR A 62 15.18 -9.62 12.16
N VAL A 63 14.68 -10.72 11.61
CA VAL A 63 13.26 -10.96 11.46
C VAL A 63 12.93 -12.46 11.42
N MET A 64 11.70 -12.77 11.83
CA MET A 64 10.99 -13.99 11.47
C MET A 64 9.86 -13.61 10.53
N ALA A 65 9.90 -14.09 9.30
CA ALA A 65 8.87 -13.85 8.30
C ALA A 65 7.96 -15.08 8.18
N PHE A 66 6.65 -14.83 8.15
CA PHE A 66 5.64 -15.88 8.05
C PHE A 66 4.75 -15.62 6.85
N LYS A 67 4.31 -16.71 6.24
CA LYS A 67 3.20 -16.71 5.29
C LYS A 67 1.90 -16.86 6.07
N ASP A 68 0.94 -15.97 5.84
CA ASP A 68 -0.39 -16.05 6.41
C ASP A 68 -1.30 -16.83 5.44
N LYS A 69 -1.43 -18.13 5.68
CA LYS A 69 -2.25 -19.00 4.83
C LYS A 69 -3.75 -18.68 4.88
N LYS A 70 -4.20 -18.10 5.97
CA LYS A 70 -5.60 -17.73 6.14
C LYS A 70 -5.93 -16.53 5.23
N TYR A 71 -5.09 -15.48 5.25
CA TYR A 71 -5.23 -14.36 4.33
C TYR A 71 -5.01 -14.76 2.87
N ASP A 72 -4.05 -15.63 2.57
CA ASP A 72 -3.87 -16.19 1.23
C ASP A 72 -5.14 -16.83 0.68
N LYS A 73 -5.86 -17.58 1.51
CA LYS A 73 -7.14 -18.21 1.12
C LYS A 73 -8.22 -17.16 0.84
N LEU A 74 -8.32 -16.09 1.64
CA LEU A 74 -9.30 -15.03 1.46
C LEU A 74 -9.18 -14.37 0.08
N PHE A 75 -7.96 -14.23 -0.43
CA PHE A 75 -7.69 -13.58 -1.71
C PHE A 75 -7.48 -14.58 -2.86
N THR A 76 -7.43 -15.89 -2.58
CA THR A 76 -7.37 -16.95 -3.60
C THR A 76 -8.78 -17.38 -3.98
N ARG A 77 -9.49 -16.54 -4.73
CA ARG A 77 -10.92 -16.69 -5.03
C ARG A 77 -11.13 -17.30 -6.41
N THR A 78 -12.30 -17.92 -6.59
CA THR A 78 -12.75 -18.48 -7.88
C THR A 78 -13.92 -17.71 -8.49
N LEU A 79 -14.59 -16.86 -7.70
CA LEU A 79 -15.72 -16.02 -8.10
C LEU A 79 -15.55 -14.59 -7.57
N GLY A 80 -16.06 -13.63 -8.32
CA GLY A 80 -15.96 -12.20 -7.99
C GLY A 80 -14.54 -11.69 -8.19
N TRP A 81 -14.06 -10.83 -7.28
CA TRP A 81 -12.67 -10.39 -7.28
C TRP A 81 -11.75 -11.61 -7.11
N ASN A 82 -10.77 -11.74 -7.97
CA ASN A 82 -9.88 -12.91 -7.96
C ASN A 82 -8.42 -12.58 -8.27
N GLY A 83 -8.07 -11.31 -8.19
CA GLY A 83 -6.71 -10.81 -8.33
C GLY A 83 -6.72 -9.31 -8.58
N GLY A 84 -5.65 -8.65 -8.17
CA GLY A 84 -5.41 -7.23 -8.34
C GLY A 84 -4.05 -6.86 -7.80
N ASP A 85 -3.59 -5.65 -8.12
CA ASP A 85 -2.37 -5.09 -7.59
C ASP A 85 -2.62 -3.76 -6.87
N GLY A 86 -1.56 -3.10 -6.41
CA GLY A 86 -1.68 -1.83 -5.70
C GLY A 86 -2.53 -1.91 -4.44
N VAL A 87 -2.43 -2.99 -3.69
CA VAL A 87 -3.27 -3.30 -2.54
C VAL A 87 -2.95 -2.36 -1.38
N LEU A 88 -3.73 -1.30 -1.22
CA LEU A 88 -3.57 -0.29 -0.18
C LEU A 88 -4.68 -0.41 0.87
N THR A 89 -4.38 -0.07 2.12
CA THR A 89 -5.39 -0.14 3.18
C THR A 89 -5.32 1.04 4.14
N THR A 90 -6.47 1.46 4.62
CA THR A 90 -6.61 2.54 5.60
C THR A 90 -7.59 2.13 6.69
N LEU A 91 -7.19 2.27 7.96
CA LEU A 91 -8.07 2.01 9.10
C LEU A 91 -9.11 3.12 9.22
N LEU A 92 -10.38 2.72 9.31
CA LEU A 92 -11.50 3.63 9.48
C LEU A 92 -11.85 3.85 10.96
N PRO A 93 -12.51 4.98 11.31
CA PRO A 93 -12.85 5.29 12.70
C PRO A 93 -13.79 4.28 13.38
N ASP A 94 -14.56 3.54 12.59
CA ASP A 94 -15.48 2.49 13.06
C ASP A 94 -14.79 1.14 13.30
N GLY A 95 -13.48 1.06 13.05
CA GLY A 95 -12.67 -0.15 13.20
C GLY A 95 -12.64 -1.05 11.97
N ASN A 96 -13.35 -0.67 10.90
CA ASN A 96 -13.25 -1.33 9.61
C ASN A 96 -11.95 -0.92 8.89
N ALA A 97 -11.53 -1.69 7.89
CA ALA A 97 -10.43 -1.34 7.00
C ALA A 97 -10.96 -1.08 5.59
N PHE A 98 -10.65 0.10 5.04
CA PHE A 98 -10.84 0.39 3.63
C PHE A 98 -9.69 -0.22 2.84
N TRP A 99 -10.01 -0.82 1.69
CA TRP A 99 -9.04 -1.38 0.75
C TRP A 99 -9.25 -0.75 -0.62
N SER A 100 -8.18 -0.34 -1.25
CA SER A 100 -8.17 0.06 -2.65
C SER A 100 -7.17 -0.79 -3.44
N PHE A 101 -7.54 -1.05 -4.68
CA PHE A 101 -6.78 -1.86 -5.61
C PHE A 101 -6.63 -1.11 -6.93
N ASN A 102 -5.52 -1.31 -7.60
CA ASN A 102 -5.34 -0.91 -8.98
C ASN A 102 -6.03 -1.91 -9.92
N ASP A 103 -5.37 -2.27 -11.02
CA ASP A 103 -5.88 -3.24 -11.98
C ASP A 103 -6.36 -4.50 -11.27
N SER A 104 -7.62 -4.84 -11.47
CA SER A 104 -8.30 -5.93 -10.75
C SER A 104 -8.98 -6.86 -11.74
N PHE A 105 -9.16 -8.12 -11.32
CA PHE A 105 -9.93 -9.10 -12.08
C PHE A 105 -11.18 -9.49 -11.32
N TYR A 106 -12.32 -9.37 -11.99
CA TYR A 106 -13.63 -9.82 -11.45
C TYR A 106 -14.28 -10.79 -12.42
N GLY A 107 -14.63 -11.98 -11.96
CA GLY A 107 -15.31 -12.97 -12.77
C GLY A 107 -15.13 -14.39 -12.26
N VAL A 108 -14.91 -15.33 -13.18
CA VAL A 108 -14.79 -16.75 -12.91
C VAL A 108 -13.37 -17.23 -13.16
N VAL A 109 -12.83 -17.97 -12.20
CA VAL A 109 -11.53 -18.63 -12.29
C VAL A 109 -11.71 -20.11 -12.18
N GLU A 110 -11.08 -20.88 -13.08
CA GLU A 110 -11.05 -22.34 -13.02
C GLU A 110 -10.22 -22.82 -11.84
N GLY A 111 -10.80 -23.69 -11.00
CA GLY A 111 -10.23 -24.06 -9.71
C GLY A 111 -8.84 -24.68 -9.77
N GLU A 112 -8.60 -25.57 -10.76
CA GLU A 112 -7.33 -26.31 -10.86
C GLU A 112 -6.23 -25.52 -11.56
N THR A 113 -6.54 -24.98 -12.74
CA THR A 113 -5.55 -24.28 -13.58
C THR A 113 -5.36 -22.83 -13.18
N ARG A 114 -6.30 -22.25 -12.44
CA ARG A 114 -6.40 -20.84 -12.13
C ARG A 114 -6.53 -19.93 -13.36
N ALA A 115 -6.95 -20.51 -14.48
CA ALA A 115 -7.24 -19.75 -15.68
C ALA A 115 -8.45 -18.83 -15.47
N ARG A 116 -8.30 -17.55 -15.79
CA ARG A 116 -9.39 -16.57 -15.80
C ARG A 116 -10.19 -16.77 -17.09
N LYS A 117 -11.47 -17.08 -16.95
CA LYS A 117 -12.38 -17.27 -18.11
C LYS A 117 -13.23 -16.02 -18.24
N ASP A 118 -14.34 -15.87 -17.79
CA ASP A 118 -15.21 -14.69 -17.92
C ASP A 118 -14.88 -13.63 -16.86
N CYS A 119 -13.75 -12.93 -17.03
CA CYS A 119 -13.34 -11.87 -16.11
C CYS A 119 -13.38 -10.50 -16.81
N SER A 120 -13.98 -9.51 -16.15
CA SER A 120 -13.72 -8.10 -16.42
C SER A 120 -12.39 -7.69 -15.79
N PHE A 121 -11.85 -6.57 -16.27
CA PHE A 121 -10.56 -6.05 -15.86
C PHE A 121 -10.67 -4.56 -15.47
N PRO A 122 -11.43 -4.22 -14.38
CA PRO A 122 -11.53 -2.86 -13.92
C PRO A 122 -10.16 -2.31 -13.53
N ARG A 123 -9.94 -1.04 -13.85
CA ARG A 123 -8.67 -0.35 -13.63
C ARG A 123 -8.43 0.06 -12.19
N ASN A 124 -9.46 -0.01 -11.39
CA ASN A 124 -9.42 0.11 -9.95
C ASN A 124 -10.67 -0.46 -9.32
N SER A 125 -10.56 -0.85 -8.05
CA SER A 125 -11.67 -1.35 -7.26
C SER A 125 -11.47 -1.03 -5.79
N ILE A 126 -12.54 -1.11 -5.00
CA ILE A 126 -12.53 -0.88 -3.56
C ILE A 126 -13.29 -1.96 -2.81
N MET A 127 -12.93 -2.14 -1.54
CA MET A 127 -13.55 -3.05 -0.61
C MET A 127 -13.49 -2.49 0.81
N VAL A 128 -14.39 -2.89 1.66
CA VAL A 128 -14.29 -2.69 3.11
C VAL A 128 -14.18 -4.04 3.79
N GLN A 129 -13.24 -4.18 4.71
CA GLN A 129 -13.15 -5.32 5.59
C GLN A 129 -13.66 -4.93 6.98
N THR A 130 -14.68 -5.63 7.46
CA THR A 130 -15.10 -5.55 8.86
C THR A 130 -14.12 -6.32 9.74
N PRO A 131 -14.08 -6.07 11.08
CA PRO A 131 -13.17 -6.78 11.96
C PRO A 131 -13.32 -8.29 11.85
N GLY A 132 -12.25 -8.97 11.44
CA GLY A 132 -12.20 -10.42 11.20
C GLY A 132 -11.43 -10.77 9.94
N ASP A 133 -11.15 -12.03 9.77
CA ASP A 133 -10.35 -12.62 8.70
C ASP A 133 -11.06 -13.77 7.98
N GLU A 134 -12.40 -13.69 7.91
CA GLU A 134 -13.25 -14.63 7.19
C GLU A 134 -13.86 -13.96 5.95
N GLU A 135 -14.36 -14.75 5.00
CA GLU A 135 -14.89 -14.23 3.72
C GLU A 135 -16.09 -13.28 3.92
N GLU A 136 -16.94 -13.52 4.89
CA GLU A 136 -18.06 -12.65 5.24
C GLU A 136 -17.66 -11.27 5.77
N ASN A 137 -16.41 -11.09 6.19
CA ASN A 137 -15.89 -9.80 6.59
C ASN A 137 -15.52 -8.91 5.40
N LEU A 138 -15.44 -9.46 4.18
CA LEU A 138 -15.04 -8.74 2.97
C LEU A 138 -16.27 -8.21 2.23
N VAL A 139 -16.51 -6.91 2.33
CA VAL A 139 -17.62 -6.24 1.63
C VAL A 139 -17.09 -5.55 0.36
N TRP A 140 -17.28 -6.21 -0.78
CA TRP A 140 -16.85 -5.71 -2.08
C TRP A 140 -17.81 -4.61 -2.56
N LEU A 141 -17.29 -3.42 -2.79
CA LEU A 141 -18.03 -2.25 -3.23
C LEU A 141 -17.86 -2.08 -4.74
N ALA A 142 -18.46 -2.99 -5.48
CA ALA A 142 -18.33 -3.03 -6.94
C ALA A 142 -19.66 -2.72 -7.63
N ASP A 143 -19.58 -1.94 -8.70
CA ASP A 143 -20.68 -1.76 -9.64
C ASP A 143 -20.59 -2.84 -10.71
N PHE A 144 -21.46 -3.84 -10.66
CA PHE A 144 -21.38 -5.01 -11.52
C PHE A 144 -21.94 -4.74 -12.92
N VAL A 145 -21.30 -5.35 -13.91
CA VAL A 145 -21.81 -5.39 -15.28
C VAL A 145 -23.04 -6.28 -15.34
N GLN A 146 -24.15 -5.75 -15.84
CA GLN A 146 -25.33 -6.56 -16.08
C GLN A 146 -25.14 -7.41 -17.34
N THR A 147 -25.52 -8.66 -17.27
CA THR A 147 -25.46 -9.57 -18.42
C THR A 147 -26.82 -9.68 -19.10
N THR A 148 -26.78 -9.84 -20.43
CA THR A 148 -27.96 -10.09 -21.25
C THR A 148 -28.11 -11.58 -21.58
N THR A 149 -27.17 -12.45 -21.21
CA THR A 149 -27.19 -13.88 -21.56
C THR A 149 -27.22 -14.75 -20.29
N PRO A 150 -28.12 -15.78 -20.24
CA PRO A 150 -28.19 -16.68 -19.09
C PRO A 150 -26.95 -17.57 -18.91
N GLU A 151 -26.17 -17.79 -20.00
CA GLU A 151 -25.06 -18.74 -20.02
C GLU A 151 -23.78 -18.18 -19.39
N ALA A 152 -23.67 -16.86 -19.31
CA ALA A 152 -22.51 -16.19 -18.71
C ALA A 152 -23.01 -15.16 -17.68
N PRO A 153 -23.17 -15.55 -16.42
CA PRO A 153 -23.61 -14.63 -15.39
C PRO A 153 -22.54 -13.58 -15.12
N ARG A 154 -22.63 -12.45 -15.86
CA ARG A 154 -21.69 -11.33 -15.73
C ARG A 154 -21.86 -10.54 -14.42
N TYR A 155 -22.84 -10.88 -13.60
CA TYR A 155 -23.04 -10.24 -12.30
C TYR A 155 -21.83 -10.37 -11.34
N TYR A 156 -20.82 -11.17 -11.70
CA TYR A 156 -19.53 -11.20 -11.02
C TYR A 156 -18.48 -10.32 -11.66
N GLN A 157 -18.75 -9.72 -12.81
CA GLN A 157 -17.84 -8.78 -13.47
C GLN A 157 -18.11 -7.38 -12.97
N ALA A 158 -17.06 -6.65 -12.62
CA ALA A 158 -17.17 -5.28 -12.12
C ALA A 158 -16.67 -4.26 -13.14
N ARG A 159 -17.18 -3.03 -13.01
CA ARG A 159 -16.66 -1.85 -13.70
C ARG A 159 -15.53 -1.23 -12.90
N THR A 160 -14.73 -0.39 -13.57
CA THR A 160 -13.81 0.51 -12.91
C THR A 160 -14.55 1.39 -11.91
N HIS A 161 -14.11 1.41 -10.66
CA HIS A 161 -14.78 2.14 -9.59
C HIS A 161 -14.77 3.66 -9.83
N ILE A 162 -13.60 4.21 -10.19
CA ILE A 162 -13.48 5.61 -10.58
C ILE A 162 -12.76 5.72 -11.93
N ARG A 163 -13.42 6.35 -12.90
CA ARG A 163 -12.91 6.49 -14.27
C ARG A 163 -12.22 7.83 -14.45
N HIS A 164 -11.16 7.82 -15.24
CA HIS A 164 -10.49 9.05 -15.64
C HIS A 164 -11.37 9.83 -16.64
N PRO A 165 -11.55 11.18 -16.49
CA PRO A 165 -12.43 11.95 -17.37
C PRO A 165 -11.97 12.05 -18.83
N LYS A 166 -10.67 11.80 -19.10
CA LYS A 166 -10.12 11.74 -20.45
C LYS A 166 -10.28 10.37 -21.12
N ALA A 167 -10.78 9.34 -20.39
CA ALA A 167 -10.97 8.01 -20.96
C ALA A 167 -11.91 8.02 -22.17
N SER A 168 -11.52 7.37 -23.26
CA SER A 168 -12.19 7.51 -24.55
C SER A 168 -13.41 6.60 -24.75
N LEU A 169 -13.58 5.55 -23.93
CA LEU A 169 -14.71 4.66 -24.05
C LEU A 169 -16.04 5.38 -23.69
N SER A 170 -17.04 5.16 -24.56
CA SER A 170 -18.40 5.64 -24.29
C SER A 170 -19.06 4.85 -23.15
N ASP A 171 -20.06 5.45 -22.52
CA ASP A 171 -20.81 4.79 -21.45
C ASP A 171 -21.49 3.51 -21.92
N ASP A 172 -21.99 3.47 -23.19
CA ASP A 172 -22.57 2.25 -23.77
C ASP A 172 -21.55 1.10 -23.77
N LYS A 173 -20.31 1.38 -24.16
CA LYS A 173 -19.23 0.38 -24.17
C LYS A 173 -18.87 -0.11 -22.77
N ILE A 174 -18.85 0.79 -21.81
CA ILE A 174 -18.68 0.43 -20.40
C ILE A 174 -19.84 -0.45 -19.92
N GLN A 175 -21.09 -0.15 -20.31
CA GLN A 175 -22.23 -1.00 -19.99
C GLN A 175 -22.13 -2.40 -20.63
N GLU A 176 -21.53 -2.49 -21.81
CA GLU A 176 -21.23 -3.77 -22.48
C GLU A 176 -20.06 -4.55 -21.82
N GLY A 177 -19.37 -3.94 -20.84
CA GLY A 177 -18.26 -4.56 -20.11
C GLY A 177 -16.88 -4.30 -20.71
N GLU A 178 -16.77 -3.35 -21.66
CA GLU A 178 -15.46 -2.88 -22.11
C GLU A 178 -14.78 -2.02 -21.03
N ILE A 179 -13.45 -2.00 -21.01
CA ILE A 179 -12.62 -1.38 -19.99
C ILE A 179 -11.68 -0.37 -20.64
N ASP A 180 -11.55 0.80 -20.01
CA ASP A 180 -10.63 1.84 -20.46
C ASP A 180 -9.20 1.33 -20.57
N GLN A 181 -8.51 1.72 -21.66
CA GLN A 181 -7.13 1.30 -21.95
C GLN A 181 -6.18 2.49 -22.03
N ASP A 182 -6.69 3.67 -22.26
CA ASP A 182 -5.93 4.88 -22.60
C ASP A 182 -5.65 5.76 -21.38
N TRP A 183 -6.68 6.09 -20.59
CA TRP A 183 -6.59 6.91 -19.41
C TRP A 183 -7.17 6.18 -18.23
N LEU A 184 -6.38 6.04 -17.17
CA LEU A 184 -6.71 5.23 -16.00
C LEU A 184 -6.53 6.05 -14.73
N TYR A 185 -7.07 5.52 -13.63
CA TYR A 185 -6.65 5.87 -12.27
C TYR A 185 -6.15 4.62 -11.55
N TRP A 186 -4.99 4.73 -10.93
CA TRP A 186 -4.50 3.78 -9.94
C TRP A 186 -4.59 4.37 -8.54
N ALA A 187 -4.84 3.51 -7.57
CA ALA A 187 -4.96 3.92 -6.19
C ALA A 187 -3.66 4.53 -5.68
N GLY A 188 -3.76 5.70 -5.06
CA GLY A 188 -2.87 6.19 -4.04
C GLY A 188 -3.45 5.84 -2.67
N ASP A 189 -2.77 6.30 -1.63
CA ASP A 189 -3.17 6.02 -0.25
C ASP A 189 -4.32 6.94 0.20
N ALA A 190 -4.86 6.69 1.39
CA ALA A 190 -6.04 7.38 1.88
C ALA A 190 -5.91 7.79 3.36
N THR A 191 -6.65 8.81 3.74
CA THR A 191 -6.75 9.30 5.12
C THR A 191 -8.18 9.64 5.49
N VAL A 192 -8.47 9.70 6.78
CA VAL A 192 -9.77 10.12 7.29
C VAL A 192 -9.68 11.54 7.84
N CYS A 193 -10.45 12.43 7.23
CA CYS A 193 -10.57 13.83 7.68
C CYS A 193 -12.02 14.22 7.87
N ASN A 194 -12.38 14.79 9.03
CA ASN A 194 -13.74 15.25 9.33
C ASN A 194 -14.83 14.19 9.07
N ASN A 195 -14.61 12.95 9.49
CA ASN A 195 -15.48 11.80 9.29
C ASN A 195 -15.80 11.51 7.80
N LYS A 196 -14.85 11.78 6.93
CA LYS A 196 -14.89 11.43 5.52
C LYS A 196 -13.57 10.77 5.14
N LEU A 197 -13.63 9.78 4.27
CA LEU A 197 -12.44 9.18 3.69
C LEU A 197 -12.02 10.00 2.47
N GLN A 198 -10.78 10.46 2.46
CA GLN A 198 -10.10 11.11 1.34
C GLN A 198 -9.13 10.11 0.70
N VAL A 199 -9.33 9.79 -0.57
CA VAL A 199 -8.53 8.81 -1.32
C VAL A 199 -7.86 9.52 -2.49
N LEU A 200 -6.56 9.35 -2.62
CA LEU A 200 -5.81 9.81 -3.79
C LEU A 200 -5.89 8.76 -4.90
N TRP A 201 -6.09 9.22 -6.13
CA TRP A 201 -6.11 8.40 -7.33
C TRP A 201 -5.13 8.98 -8.33
N ASN A 202 -4.06 8.25 -8.58
CA ASN A 202 -2.99 8.65 -9.50
C ASN A 202 -3.44 8.47 -10.94
N GLY A 203 -3.45 9.56 -11.71
CA GLY A 203 -3.74 9.54 -13.14
C GLY A 203 -2.64 8.81 -13.90
N VAL A 204 -3.03 8.01 -14.89
CA VAL A 204 -2.12 7.24 -15.75
C VAL A 204 -2.49 7.43 -17.19
N ASP A 205 -1.54 7.92 -17.97
CA ASP A 205 -1.62 8.07 -19.43
C ASP A 205 -0.98 6.88 -20.12
N ASN A 206 -1.80 6.11 -20.83
CA ASN A 206 -1.39 4.98 -21.68
C ASN A 206 -1.55 5.28 -23.17
N THR A 207 -1.77 6.53 -23.58
CA THR A 207 -2.00 6.88 -24.99
C THR A 207 -0.75 6.78 -25.84
N ASN A 208 0.43 6.92 -25.23
CA ASN A 208 1.70 6.82 -25.94
C ASN A 208 2.30 5.42 -25.81
N PRO A 209 2.35 4.61 -26.91
CA PRO A 209 2.89 3.26 -26.87
C PRO A 209 4.40 3.20 -26.54
N ASP A 210 5.13 4.29 -26.73
CA ASP A 210 6.56 4.38 -26.43
C ASP A 210 6.84 4.81 -24.98
N ALA A 211 5.79 5.19 -24.24
CA ALA A 211 5.88 5.64 -22.84
C ALA A 211 4.59 5.30 -22.08
N LEU A 212 4.33 4.01 -21.93
CA LEU A 212 3.16 3.52 -21.21
C LEU A 212 3.26 3.78 -19.70
N MET A 213 2.12 3.84 -19.03
CA MET A 213 1.97 3.97 -17.58
C MET A 213 2.60 5.26 -17.02
N ARG A 214 2.54 6.35 -17.78
CA ARG A 214 3.05 7.63 -17.33
C ARG A 214 2.09 8.25 -16.33
N HIS A 215 2.60 8.60 -15.15
CA HIS A 215 1.81 9.36 -14.17
C HIS A 215 1.42 10.73 -14.73
N GLU A 216 0.16 11.12 -14.55
CA GLU A 216 -0.38 12.39 -15.01
C GLU A 216 -1.50 12.89 -14.10
N GLY A 217 -1.13 13.67 -13.11
CA GLY A 217 -2.04 14.30 -12.16
C GLY A 217 -2.59 13.34 -11.09
N ILE A 218 -3.28 13.94 -10.15
CA ILE A 218 -3.94 13.25 -9.04
C ILE A 218 -5.39 13.71 -8.95
N CYS A 219 -6.31 12.77 -8.86
CA CYS A 219 -7.68 13.01 -8.45
C CYS A 219 -7.82 12.78 -6.94
N LEU A 220 -8.54 13.65 -6.25
CA LEU A 220 -8.94 13.45 -4.86
C LEU A 220 -10.42 13.06 -4.80
N ALA A 221 -10.69 11.82 -4.41
CA ALA A 221 -12.04 11.35 -4.14
C ALA A 221 -12.36 11.44 -2.65
N THR A 222 -13.60 11.83 -2.33
CA THR A 222 -14.09 11.92 -0.95
C THR A 222 -15.31 11.04 -0.80
N TYR A 223 -15.28 10.18 0.21
CA TYR A 223 -16.34 9.22 0.51
C TYR A 223 -16.99 9.49 1.87
N SER A 224 -18.28 9.20 1.96
CA SER A 224 -19.03 9.22 3.21
C SER A 224 -18.67 8.03 4.07
N LEU A 225 -18.56 8.25 5.38
CA LEU A 225 -18.46 7.20 6.40
C LEU A 225 -19.74 7.11 7.24
N GLU A 226 -20.88 7.53 6.69
CA GLU A 226 -22.18 7.48 7.35
C GLU A 226 -22.82 6.09 7.19
N GLY A 227 -23.30 5.51 8.26
CA GLY A 227 -23.91 4.18 8.26
C GLY A 227 -22.93 3.06 8.60
N THR A 228 -23.21 1.87 8.09
CA THR A 228 -22.40 0.65 8.26
C THR A 228 -22.14 -0.01 6.91
N PRO A 229 -21.13 -0.88 6.79
CA PRO A 229 -20.88 -1.63 5.55
C PRO A 229 -22.13 -2.34 5.04
N GLY A 230 -22.50 -2.06 3.79
CA GLY A 230 -23.73 -2.53 3.15
C GLY A 230 -24.87 -1.53 3.09
N ASP A 231 -24.80 -0.43 3.81
CA ASP A 231 -25.76 0.69 3.68
C ASP A 231 -25.43 1.55 2.46
N ASP A 232 -26.45 2.11 1.79
CA ASP A 232 -26.30 2.94 0.59
C ASP A 232 -25.48 4.22 0.80
N ASN A 233 -25.35 4.68 2.05
CA ASN A 233 -24.59 5.88 2.40
C ASN A 233 -23.17 5.59 2.87
N TYR A 234 -22.87 4.34 3.20
CA TYR A 234 -21.53 3.94 3.62
C TYR A 234 -20.61 3.81 2.42
N MET A 235 -19.44 4.44 2.48
CA MET A 235 -18.48 4.51 1.36
C MET A 235 -19.05 5.10 0.06
N LYS A 236 -20.12 5.87 0.17
CA LYS A 236 -20.69 6.58 -0.98
C LYS A 236 -19.74 7.68 -1.43
N LEU A 237 -19.42 7.70 -2.71
CA LEU A 237 -18.66 8.78 -3.33
C LEU A 237 -19.43 10.11 -3.23
N ILE A 238 -18.86 11.07 -2.50
CA ILE A 238 -19.41 12.43 -2.35
C ILE A 238 -18.94 13.33 -3.48
N SER A 239 -17.64 13.26 -3.79
CA SER A 239 -17.00 14.06 -4.83
C SER A 239 -15.75 13.39 -5.36
N ALA A 240 -15.42 13.67 -6.60
CA ALA A 240 -14.13 13.36 -7.22
C ALA A 240 -13.61 14.65 -7.87
N ASP A 241 -12.56 15.22 -7.31
CA ASP A 241 -11.86 16.36 -7.90
C ASP A 241 -10.77 15.82 -8.83
N HIS A 242 -11.11 15.70 -10.11
CA HIS A 242 -10.23 15.18 -11.15
C HIS A 242 -9.08 16.13 -11.51
N HIS A 243 -9.10 17.35 -10.99
CA HIS A 243 -8.09 18.39 -11.21
C HIS A 243 -7.40 18.80 -9.91
N PHE A 244 -7.42 17.91 -8.91
CA PHE A 244 -6.88 18.21 -7.60
C PHE A 244 -5.40 18.58 -7.64
N ASN A 245 -4.61 17.85 -8.42
CA ASN A 245 -3.22 18.19 -8.70
C ASN A 245 -2.82 17.75 -10.12
N ASP A 246 -3.09 18.61 -11.10
CA ASP A 246 -2.85 18.32 -12.52
C ASP A 246 -1.37 18.30 -12.93
N VAL A 247 -0.47 18.77 -12.06
CA VAL A 247 0.95 18.86 -12.37
C VAL A 247 1.77 17.71 -11.82
N ASP A 248 1.17 16.84 -11.00
CA ASP A 248 1.90 15.73 -10.42
C ASP A 248 2.22 14.64 -11.44
N ILE A 249 3.51 14.34 -11.57
CA ILE A 249 4.05 13.26 -12.42
C ILE A 249 4.93 12.29 -11.64
N TYR A 250 5.02 12.44 -10.32
CA TYR A 250 5.90 11.66 -9.44
C TYR A 250 5.12 10.80 -8.44
N GLY A 251 3.79 10.86 -8.47
CA GLY A 251 2.91 10.06 -7.63
C GLY A 251 3.06 10.36 -6.13
N TYR A 252 3.13 11.65 -5.77
CA TYR A 252 3.04 12.05 -4.36
C TYR A 252 1.72 11.56 -3.76
N GLY A 253 1.81 10.83 -2.64
CA GLY A 253 0.66 10.19 -2.01
C GLY A 253 0.40 8.76 -2.48
N SER A 254 1.37 8.14 -3.18
CA SER A 254 1.32 6.67 -3.39
C SER A 254 1.30 5.93 -2.06
N THR A 255 1.94 6.47 -1.03
CA THR A 255 1.81 6.06 0.37
C THR A 255 1.80 7.30 1.28
N LEU A 256 1.15 7.19 2.44
CA LEU A 256 1.00 8.28 3.40
C LEU A 256 1.54 7.90 4.78
N TRP A 257 1.99 8.90 5.52
CA TRP A 257 2.23 8.80 6.95
C TRP A 257 1.55 9.98 7.65
N GLU A 258 0.63 9.69 8.55
CA GLU A 258 -0.05 10.68 9.39
C GLU A 258 0.78 10.86 10.67
N ASP A 259 1.38 12.05 10.84
CA ASP A 259 2.28 12.31 11.95
C ASP A 259 1.61 13.08 13.08
N GLU A 260 2.13 12.91 14.29
CA GLU A 260 1.69 13.61 15.51
C GLU A 260 1.95 15.13 15.44
N ASP A 261 2.81 15.59 14.53
CA ASP A 261 3.08 17.00 14.26
C ASP A 261 1.94 17.71 13.52
N GLY A 262 0.92 16.97 13.10
CA GLY A 262 -0.29 17.47 12.45
C GLY A 262 -0.20 17.54 10.93
N HIS A 263 0.89 17.05 10.33
CA HIS A 263 1.03 16.91 8.88
C HIS A 263 0.69 15.48 8.42
N ILE A 264 0.28 15.36 7.16
CA ILE A 264 0.31 14.11 6.43
C ILE A 264 1.52 14.19 5.50
N TYR A 265 2.43 13.22 5.58
CA TYR A 265 3.57 13.09 4.68
C TYR A 265 3.17 12.20 3.51
N LEU A 266 3.42 12.70 2.28
CA LEU A 266 3.03 12.08 1.03
C LEU A 266 4.30 11.61 0.31
N TYR A 267 4.49 10.31 0.22
CA TYR A 267 5.65 9.75 -0.45
C TYR A 267 5.34 9.45 -1.91
N GLY A 268 6.30 9.76 -2.76
CA GLY A 268 6.30 9.47 -4.18
C GLY A 268 7.68 9.02 -4.62
N SER A 269 7.91 8.90 -5.92
CA SER A 269 9.20 8.49 -6.43
C SER A 269 9.60 9.19 -7.73
N TYR A 270 10.89 9.46 -7.87
CA TYR A 270 11.52 9.79 -9.13
C TYR A 270 12.19 8.53 -9.69
N ASN A 271 11.96 8.23 -10.97
CA ASN A 271 12.50 7.04 -11.66
C ASN A 271 12.20 5.70 -10.97
N ASN A 272 11.13 5.59 -10.18
CA ASN A 272 10.73 4.42 -9.40
C ASN A 272 11.72 3.98 -8.31
N TYR A 273 12.80 4.70 -8.06
CA TYR A 273 13.86 4.30 -7.13
C TYR A 273 14.27 5.38 -6.14
N ASP A 274 14.11 6.64 -6.49
CA ASP A 274 14.45 7.76 -5.63
C ASP A 274 13.19 8.23 -4.92
N MET A 275 13.08 7.88 -3.64
CA MET A 275 11.93 8.28 -2.83
C MET A 275 12.00 9.77 -2.52
N ILE A 276 10.89 10.44 -2.71
CA ILE A 276 10.68 11.87 -2.47
C ILE A 276 9.48 12.06 -1.56
N VAL A 277 9.38 13.21 -0.92
CA VAL A 277 8.29 13.47 0.03
C VAL A 277 7.75 14.90 -0.09
N ALA A 278 6.43 14.99 0.01
CA ALA A 278 5.71 16.22 0.29
C ALA A 278 5.01 16.11 1.65
N ARG A 279 4.41 17.19 2.13
CA ARG A 279 3.53 17.16 3.30
C ARG A 279 2.37 18.13 3.13
N THR A 280 1.29 17.86 3.81
CA THR A 280 0.16 18.79 3.91
C THR A 280 0.44 19.86 4.97
N ALA A 281 -0.17 21.03 4.85
CA ALA A 281 -0.08 22.07 5.89
C ALA A 281 -0.87 21.71 7.15
N ARG A 282 -1.81 20.77 7.06
CA ARG A 282 -2.65 20.27 8.15
C ARG A 282 -3.02 18.82 7.87
N HIS A 283 -3.59 18.12 8.85
CA HIS A 283 -4.13 16.77 8.70
C HIS A 283 -5.40 16.76 7.82
N ASP A 284 -5.22 17.14 6.55
CA ASP A 284 -6.26 17.25 5.52
C ASP A 284 -5.58 17.32 4.15
N LEU A 285 -5.85 16.38 3.26
CA LEU A 285 -5.25 16.34 1.92
C LEU A 285 -5.62 17.57 1.07
N THR A 286 -6.75 18.23 1.35
CA THR A 286 -7.15 19.47 0.66
C THR A 286 -6.37 20.71 1.09
N SER A 287 -5.59 20.63 2.18
CA SER A 287 -4.74 21.73 2.60
C SER A 287 -3.54 21.90 1.66
N PRO A 288 -2.91 23.08 1.59
CA PRO A 288 -1.74 23.29 0.74
C PRO A 288 -0.63 22.26 1.01
N TRP A 289 0.00 21.79 -0.06
CA TRP A 289 1.15 20.89 0.02
C TRP A 289 2.45 21.66 -0.01
N GLU A 290 3.43 21.18 0.74
CA GLU A 290 4.82 21.61 0.73
C GLU A 290 5.69 20.43 0.28
N TYR A 291 6.65 20.70 -0.61
CA TYR A 291 7.56 19.71 -1.18
C TYR A 291 8.93 19.83 -0.56
N TYR A 292 9.53 18.72 -0.17
CA TYR A 292 10.87 18.68 0.43
C TYR A 292 11.91 18.50 -0.66
N VAL A 293 12.67 19.57 -0.92
CA VAL A 293 13.58 19.64 -2.08
C VAL A 293 15.02 19.89 -1.67
N GLY A 294 15.95 19.25 -2.40
CA GLY A 294 17.38 19.43 -2.25
C GLY A 294 17.92 20.51 -3.18
N ASP A 295 18.83 21.37 -2.66
CA ASP A 295 19.57 22.34 -3.45
C ASP A 295 20.86 21.75 -4.06
N GLU A 296 21.61 22.57 -4.83
CA GLU A 296 22.90 22.17 -5.43
C GLU A 296 24.01 21.92 -4.39
N GLN A 297 23.86 22.42 -3.20
CA GLN A 297 24.78 22.27 -2.08
C GLN A 297 24.45 21.06 -1.20
N GLY A 298 23.32 20.36 -1.48
CA GLY A 298 22.84 19.22 -0.71
C GLY A 298 22.08 19.61 0.56
N ASN A 299 21.64 20.88 0.68
CA ASN A 299 20.73 21.28 1.74
C ASN A 299 19.29 21.04 1.30
N PHE A 300 18.42 20.72 2.25
CA PHE A 300 17.02 20.47 2.00
C PHE A 300 16.14 21.53 2.64
N SER A 301 15.06 21.88 1.96
CA SER A 301 14.05 22.82 2.47
C SER A 301 12.65 22.49 1.96
N TRP A 302 11.63 22.98 2.67
CA TRP A 302 10.25 22.90 2.25
C TRP A 302 9.89 24.09 1.36
N GLN A 303 9.19 23.82 0.24
CA GLN A 303 8.65 24.85 -0.66
C GLN A 303 7.21 24.56 -1.05
N ASN A 304 6.42 25.60 -1.33
CA ASN A 304 5.02 25.49 -1.73
C ASN A 304 4.84 25.28 -3.25
N THR A 305 5.90 25.46 -4.03
CA THR A 305 5.84 25.26 -5.48
C THR A 305 6.16 23.84 -5.83
N TYR A 306 5.42 23.27 -6.80
CA TYR A 306 5.73 21.94 -7.33
C TYR A 306 7.17 21.90 -7.86
N PRO A 307 7.96 20.89 -7.50
CA PRO A 307 9.37 20.87 -7.82
C PRO A 307 9.64 20.64 -9.31
N THR A 308 10.66 21.30 -9.81
CA THR A 308 11.21 21.02 -11.14
C THR A 308 11.91 19.66 -11.17
N GLU A 309 12.10 19.08 -12.35
CA GLU A 309 12.83 17.83 -12.50
C GLU A 309 14.25 17.89 -11.90
N GLU A 310 14.95 19.02 -12.05
CA GLU A 310 16.29 19.21 -11.50
C GLU A 310 16.31 19.26 -9.96
N GLU A 311 15.28 19.81 -9.35
CA GLU A 311 15.10 19.76 -7.88
C GLU A 311 14.79 18.36 -7.42
N VAL A 312 13.87 17.64 -8.10
CA VAL A 312 13.49 16.26 -7.74
C VAL A 312 14.68 15.30 -7.81
N LYS A 313 15.54 15.42 -8.84
CA LYS A 313 16.78 14.62 -8.95
C LYS A 313 17.71 14.74 -7.74
N ARG A 314 17.61 15.84 -6.99
CA ARG A 314 18.40 16.10 -5.78
C ARG A 314 17.64 15.86 -4.48
N SER A 315 16.38 15.46 -4.56
CA SER A 315 15.46 15.39 -3.41
C SER A 315 15.28 14.00 -2.83
N ARG A 316 16.13 13.06 -3.21
CA ARG A 316 16.11 11.69 -2.69
C ARG A 316 16.30 11.67 -1.18
N ILE A 317 15.40 10.98 -0.47
CA ILE A 317 15.36 10.92 1.00
C ILE A 317 15.94 9.64 1.59
N GLN A 318 16.40 8.69 0.78
CA GLN A 318 17.01 7.43 1.25
C GLN A 318 18.40 7.18 0.64
N GLU A 319 19.19 6.32 1.28
CA GLU A 319 20.58 6.07 0.90
C GLU A 319 20.75 5.03 -0.24
N THR A 320 19.78 4.13 -0.42
CA THR A 320 19.87 3.00 -1.37
C THR A 320 18.63 2.93 -2.24
N ASP A 321 18.77 2.52 -3.51
CA ASP A 321 17.65 2.32 -4.43
C ASP A 321 16.61 1.37 -3.83
N CYS A 322 15.37 1.82 -3.80
CA CYS A 322 14.24 1.03 -3.34
C CYS A 322 12.96 1.51 -4.05
N SER A 323 11.86 0.83 -3.83
CA SER A 323 10.55 1.23 -4.34
C SER A 323 9.46 0.96 -3.32
N MET A 324 8.32 1.64 -3.46
CA MET A 324 7.15 1.50 -2.59
C MET A 324 7.48 1.71 -1.10
N PRO A 325 7.76 2.94 -0.70
CA PRO A 325 8.14 3.25 0.67
C PRO A 325 6.93 3.24 1.60
N TRP A 326 7.04 2.54 2.73
CA TRP A 326 6.08 2.59 3.82
C TRP A 326 6.76 3.08 5.08
N VAL A 327 6.32 4.23 5.56
CA VAL A 327 6.91 4.84 6.75
C VAL A 327 6.02 4.58 7.97
N PHE A 328 6.65 4.26 9.07
CA PHE A 328 6.01 4.14 10.37
C PHE A 328 6.95 4.62 11.47
N LYS A 329 6.40 4.96 12.63
CA LYS A 329 7.15 5.44 13.79
C LYS A 329 7.11 4.42 14.92
N LYS A 330 8.25 4.22 15.56
CA LYS A 330 8.34 3.43 16.80
C LYS A 330 9.27 4.09 17.78
N GLY A 331 8.72 4.46 18.95
CA GLY A 331 9.41 5.37 19.87
C GLY A 331 9.68 6.69 19.18
N ASP A 332 10.92 7.16 19.23
CA ASP A 332 11.33 8.43 18.59
C ASP A 332 11.95 8.22 17.19
N THR A 333 11.92 7.00 16.67
CA THR A 333 12.55 6.65 15.40
C THR A 333 11.50 6.36 14.33
N TYR A 334 11.70 6.94 13.15
CA TYR A 334 10.96 6.61 11.95
C TYR A 334 11.67 5.49 11.19
N TYR A 335 10.89 4.57 10.70
CA TYR A 335 11.34 3.47 9.87
C TYR A 335 10.67 3.53 8.52
N MET A 336 11.40 3.18 7.48
CA MET A 336 10.86 3.01 6.13
C MET A 336 11.08 1.57 5.70
N LEU A 337 9.99 0.87 5.45
CA LEU A 337 10.00 -0.40 4.74
C LEU A 337 9.91 -0.13 3.25
N ALA A 338 10.67 -0.85 2.44
CA ALA A 338 10.61 -0.71 1.01
C ALA A 338 11.06 -2.00 0.31
N GLN A 339 10.55 -2.21 -0.89
CA GLN A 339 11.03 -3.24 -1.79
C GLN A 339 12.37 -2.81 -2.39
N ALA A 340 13.28 -3.75 -2.59
CA ALA A 340 14.65 -3.50 -3.07
C ALA A 340 14.70 -2.75 -4.41
N LYS A 341 13.81 -3.10 -5.33
CA LYS A 341 13.65 -2.48 -6.66
C LYS A 341 12.26 -2.81 -7.20
N TRP A 342 11.84 -2.13 -8.25
CA TRP A 342 10.70 -2.58 -9.03
C TRP A 342 10.97 -4.02 -9.51
N PHE A 343 10.10 -4.96 -9.20
CA PHE A 343 10.28 -6.40 -9.34
C PHE A 343 11.42 -7.02 -8.50
N GLY A 344 11.99 -6.30 -7.54
CA GLY A 344 12.93 -6.85 -6.58
C GLY A 344 12.22 -7.77 -5.59
N ARG A 345 12.95 -8.80 -5.12
CA ARG A 345 12.40 -9.83 -4.23
C ARG A 345 12.76 -9.63 -2.77
N GLU A 346 13.53 -8.58 -2.47
CA GLU A 346 14.03 -8.30 -1.13
C GLU A 346 13.23 -7.18 -0.49
N MET A 347 12.96 -7.33 0.80
CA MET A 347 12.43 -6.27 1.66
C MET A 347 13.56 -5.63 2.44
N TYR A 348 13.58 -4.31 2.41
CA TYR A 348 14.52 -3.48 3.15
C TYR A 348 13.83 -2.68 4.24
N ILE A 349 14.56 -2.40 5.32
CA ILE A 349 14.20 -1.42 6.32
C ILE A 349 15.31 -0.39 6.45
N PHE A 350 14.90 0.86 6.60
CA PHE A 350 15.75 2.01 6.86
C PHE A 350 15.29 2.70 8.12
N ARG A 351 16.10 3.57 8.69
CA ARG A 351 15.71 4.40 9.82
C ARG A 351 16.02 5.87 9.60
N SER A 352 15.28 6.74 10.31
CA SER A 352 15.49 8.18 10.32
C SER A 352 14.98 8.79 11.64
N ASP A 353 15.49 9.97 11.99
CA ASP A 353 14.95 10.77 13.10
C ASP A 353 13.75 11.62 12.66
N LYS A 354 13.39 11.60 11.38
CA LYS A 354 12.35 12.45 10.80
C LYS A 354 11.53 11.67 9.76
N PRO A 355 10.23 11.95 9.61
CA PRO A 355 9.40 11.30 8.60
C PRO A 355 9.81 11.63 7.15
N TYR A 356 10.57 12.66 6.94
CA TYR A 356 11.07 13.11 5.64
C TYR A 356 12.56 12.80 5.40
N GLY A 357 13.13 11.88 6.19
CA GLY A 357 14.50 11.42 6.02
C GLY A 357 15.60 12.36 6.58
N PRO A 358 16.88 12.11 6.27
CA PRO A 358 17.34 11.01 5.42
C PRO A 358 17.10 9.64 6.06
N PHE A 359 16.65 8.69 5.25
CA PHE A 359 16.50 7.29 5.66
C PHE A 359 17.80 6.53 5.36
N VAL A 360 18.44 6.04 6.41
CA VAL A 360 19.78 5.45 6.40
C VAL A 360 19.80 4.07 7.08
N ASP A 361 20.97 3.45 7.19
CA ASP A 361 21.16 2.14 7.80
C ASP A 361 20.30 1.04 7.17
N CYS A 362 20.29 0.97 5.84
CA CYS A 362 19.58 -0.03 5.08
C CYS A 362 19.92 -1.46 5.54
N LYS A 363 18.91 -2.22 5.90
CA LYS A 363 19.03 -3.65 6.23
C LYS A 363 18.07 -4.46 5.38
N ARG A 364 18.54 -5.59 4.86
CA ARG A 364 17.66 -6.60 4.31
C ARG A 364 16.89 -7.26 5.45
N LEU A 365 15.58 -7.32 5.33
CA LEU A 365 14.74 -8.06 6.26
C LEU A 365 14.59 -9.51 5.84
N PHE A 366 13.98 -9.75 4.67
CA PHE A 366 13.76 -11.07 4.11
C PHE A 366 13.59 -10.99 2.59
N GLY A 367 13.53 -12.14 1.92
CA GLY A 367 13.29 -12.23 0.49
C GLY A 367 12.09 -13.12 0.16
N PHE A 368 11.44 -12.84 -0.96
CA PHE A 368 10.29 -13.60 -1.44
C PHE A 368 10.64 -14.74 -2.40
N SER A 369 11.91 -14.90 -2.78
CA SER A 369 12.33 -15.81 -3.85
C SER A 369 11.97 -17.28 -3.61
N ASP A 370 11.97 -17.71 -2.34
CA ASP A 370 11.76 -19.10 -1.96
C ASP A 370 10.30 -19.39 -1.55
N PHE A 371 9.43 -18.36 -1.57
CA PHE A 371 8.10 -18.42 -1.01
C PHE A 371 6.96 -18.32 -2.04
N LEU A 372 7.33 -18.25 -3.32
CA LEU A 372 6.36 -18.13 -4.39
C LEU A 372 5.72 -19.48 -4.65
N ASP A 373 4.53 -19.68 -4.13
CA ASP A 373 3.77 -20.87 -4.40
C ASP A 373 3.34 -20.94 -5.87
N LYS A 374 3.33 -22.14 -6.38
CA LYS A 374 2.65 -22.42 -7.62
C LYS A 374 1.13 -22.43 -7.37
N LEU A 375 0.42 -21.59 -8.13
CA LEU A 375 -1.04 -21.54 -8.09
C LEU A 375 -1.61 -22.10 -9.40
N GLY A 376 -2.12 -23.31 -9.38
CA GLY A 376 -2.51 -24.05 -10.60
C GLY A 376 -1.31 -24.31 -11.49
N ASP A 377 -1.42 -23.94 -12.77
CA ASP A 377 -0.31 -24.01 -13.74
C ASP A 377 0.58 -22.76 -13.73
N GLN A 378 0.22 -21.77 -12.94
CA GLN A 378 0.92 -20.50 -12.89
C GLN A 378 2.14 -20.59 -11.97
N THR A 379 3.19 -19.89 -12.33
CA THR A 379 4.35 -19.66 -11.46
C THR A 379 4.55 -18.16 -11.36
N TYR A 380 4.54 -17.64 -10.15
CA TYR A 380 4.81 -16.23 -9.91
C TYR A 380 6.24 -15.90 -10.29
N GLN A 381 6.42 -14.95 -11.19
CA GLN A 381 7.72 -14.55 -11.70
C GLN A 381 8.17 -13.21 -11.11
N ASN A 382 7.20 -12.29 -10.91
CA ASN A 382 7.46 -10.93 -10.53
C ASN A 382 6.70 -10.56 -9.25
N LEU A 383 7.36 -9.80 -8.40
CA LEU A 383 6.81 -9.18 -7.20
C LEU A 383 7.01 -7.68 -7.31
N TYR A 384 5.96 -6.91 -7.05
CA TYR A 384 6.00 -5.46 -7.03
C TYR A 384 4.85 -4.92 -6.17
N MET A 385 4.93 -3.65 -5.80
CA MET A 385 3.93 -2.97 -4.98
C MET A 385 3.66 -3.69 -3.66
N ILE A 386 4.74 -4.01 -2.94
CA ILE A 386 4.64 -4.62 -1.62
C ILE A 386 4.19 -3.55 -0.64
N ASN A 387 3.05 -3.76 0.00
CA ASN A 387 2.42 -2.81 0.89
C ASN A 387 2.38 -3.29 2.33
N LEU A 388 2.38 -2.36 3.27
CA LEU A 388 2.27 -2.60 4.69
C LEU A 388 0.83 -2.39 5.16
N HIS A 389 0.32 -3.31 5.97
CA HIS A 389 -1.03 -3.28 6.53
C HIS A 389 -1.02 -3.34 8.06
N PRO A 390 -0.48 -2.31 8.76
CA PRO A 390 -0.22 -2.40 10.20
C PRO A 390 -1.48 -2.56 11.06
N HIS A 391 -2.65 -2.15 10.56
CA HIS A 391 -3.94 -2.33 11.24
C HIS A 391 -4.44 -3.79 11.25
N LEU A 392 -3.86 -4.65 10.41
CA LEU A 392 -4.15 -6.09 10.40
C LEU A 392 -3.26 -6.87 11.39
N SER A 393 -2.28 -6.21 12.01
CA SER A 393 -1.41 -6.80 13.01
C SER A 393 -2.20 -7.36 14.19
N ARG A 394 -1.90 -8.59 14.59
CA ARG A 394 -2.56 -9.30 15.70
C ARG A 394 -1.85 -9.10 17.03
N ASN A 395 -0.51 -9.12 17.00
CA ASN A 395 0.37 -9.03 18.19
C ASN A 395 1.45 -7.93 18.07
N GLY A 396 1.25 -6.95 17.19
CA GLY A 396 2.24 -5.89 16.93
C GLY A 396 3.34 -6.30 15.96
N GLU A 397 3.12 -7.37 15.18
CA GLU A 397 3.88 -7.69 13.97
C GLU A 397 3.54 -6.70 12.83
N LEU A 398 4.37 -6.67 11.80
CA LEU A 398 4.19 -5.86 10.60
C LEU A 398 3.84 -6.73 9.42
#